data_c8fcc9bec5e00ff9184d81c9a16f358d
#
_entry.id   c8fcc9bec5e00ff9184d81c9a16f358d
#
_cell.length_a   1.000
_cell.length_b   1.000
_cell.length_c   1.000
_cell.angle_alpha   90.00
_cell.angle_beta   90.00
_cell.angle_gamma   90.00
#
_symmetry.space_group_name_H-M   'P 1'
#
loop_
_entity.id
_entity.type
_entity.pdbx_description
1 polymer ?
#
loop_
_entity_poly.entity_id
_entity_poly.type
_entity_poly.pdbx_seq_one_letter_code
_entity_poly.pdbx_strand_id
1 'polypeptide(L)'
;TNLNTLSLHDALPIWQKQAGDLPTVQTALEQALSSIAGEQINTIVAGRTDTGVHATAQVVHFDTSVSRPEQAWVRGVNAHLPDGVAVLLAQKVASHFHARFDAYGRHYRYLLESSPVRSPLLVGRVGWTHLKLDLNLMRQAAALLEGEHDFSSFRAAECQAKSPIKTLYSTKISGTSRYLCLDLHGNAFLHHMVRNIMGALVYVGSGRISVDEFESVFHAKSRLKAPPTFMSDGLYLTGVDYPDEFGVTQLSLPEWMSVLGNDFQTA
;
A
#
# COMPACT_ATOMS: atom_id res chain seq x y z
N THR A 1 -14.10 11.53 17.11
CA THR A 1 -14.63 11.21 15.77
C THR A 1 -13.45 10.85 14.89
N ASN A 2 -13.48 9.71 14.29
CA ASN A 2 -12.38 9.23 13.46
C ASN A 2 -12.87 9.09 12.03
N LEU A 3 -11.99 9.47 11.07
CA LEU A 3 -12.22 9.26 9.66
C LEU A 3 -11.57 7.96 9.24
N ASN A 4 -12.34 7.09 8.63
CA ASN A 4 -11.82 5.90 8.00
C ASN A 4 -11.82 6.07 6.49
N THR A 5 -10.69 5.73 5.92
CA THR A 5 -10.44 5.41 4.52
C THR A 5 -10.39 6.59 3.57
N LEU A 6 -9.17 6.82 3.11
CA LEU A 6 -8.83 7.69 2.00
C LEU A 6 -8.52 6.83 0.77
N SER A 7 -9.23 7.08 -0.32
CA SER A 7 -8.73 6.66 -1.63
C SER A 7 -7.80 7.74 -2.15
N LEU A 8 -6.58 7.38 -2.49
CA LEU A 8 -5.55 8.29 -2.99
C LEU A 8 -5.34 8.01 -4.47
N HIS A 9 -5.81 8.91 -5.33
CA HIS A 9 -5.53 8.89 -6.75
C HIS A 9 -4.77 10.15 -7.14
N ASP A 10 -3.63 9.95 -7.78
CA ASP A 10 -2.80 10.92 -8.49
C ASP A 10 -2.30 12.18 -7.77
N ALA A 11 -1.02 12.38 -7.88
CA ALA A 11 -0.30 13.66 -7.86
C ALA A 11 0.09 14.30 -6.53
N LEU A 12 -0.28 13.78 -5.35
CA LEU A 12 0.41 14.22 -4.14
C LEU A 12 1.58 13.27 -3.86
N PRO A 13 2.81 13.78 -3.79
CA PRO A 13 3.98 12.93 -3.90
C PRO A 13 4.27 12.05 -2.68
N ILE A 14 3.72 12.34 -1.50
CA ILE A 14 4.02 11.59 -0.27
C ILE A 14 2.91 11.79 0.77
N TRP A 15 2.69 10.76 1.61
CA TRP A 15 1.74 10.89 2.71
C TRP A 15 2.16 11.95 3.72
N GLN A 16 3.38 11.82 4.27
CA GLN A 16 3.78 12.53 5.46
C GLN A 16 4.22 13.96 5.16
N LYS A 17 3.76 14.90 6.01
CA LYS A 17 4.22 16.29 6.09
C LYS A 17 5.74 16.32 6.20
N GLN A 18 6.36 17.12 5.34
CA GLN A 18 7.83 17.33 5.29
C GLN A 18 8.19 18.77 5.70
N ALA A 19 9.46 18.99 6.00
CA ALA A 19 9.97 20.33 6.17
C ALA A 19 9.92 21.09 4.82
N GLY A 20 9.30 22.27 4.82
CA GLY A 20 9.03 23.06 3.62
C GLY A 20 7.58 22.96 3.13
N ASP A 21 7.23 23.75 2.11
CA ASP A 21 5.86 23.87 1.59
C ASP A 21 5.49 22.81 0.55
N LEU A 22 6.10 21.62 0.63
CA LEU A 22 5.75 20.53 -0.28
C LEU A 22 4.31 20.04 0.01
N PRO A 23 3.44 19.97 -1.00
CA PRO A 23 2.09 19.47 -0.84
C PRO A 23 2.14 17.98 -0.47
N THR A 24 1.50 17.61 0.63
CA THR A 24 1.38 16.22 1.09
C THR A 24 -0.07 15.88 1.33
N VAL A 25 -0.42 14.59 1.27
CA VAL A 25 -1.77 14.14 1.58
C VAL A 25 -2.16 14.53 3.00
N GLN A 26 -1.24 14.37 3.96
CA GLN A 26 -1.47 14.74 5.35
C GLN A 26 -1.78 16.22 5.50
N THR A 27 -1.02 17.10 4.85
CA THR A 27 -1.26 18.55 4.94
C THR A 27 -2.61 18.93 4.36
N ALA A 28 -2.96 18.40 3.17
CA ALA A 28 -4.24 18.68 2.53
C ALA A 28 -5.42 18.19 3.39
N LEU A 29 -5.30 16.98 3.95
CA LEU A 29 -6.32 16.39 4.81
C LEU A 29 -6.50 17.19 6.12
N GLU A 30 -5.40 17.53 6.80
CA GLU A 30 -5.45 18.30 8.06
C GLU A 30 -6.05 19.69 7.85
N GLN A 31 -5.74 20.37 6.74
CA GLN A 31 -6.35 21.65 6.37
C GLN A 31 -7.85 21.51 6.10
N ALA A 32 -8.26 20.51 5.32
CA ALA A 32 -9.67 20.25 5.02
C ALA A 32 -10.48 19.91 6.29
N LEU A 33 -9.93 19.03 7.15
CA LEU A 33 -10.52 18.66 8.43
C LEU A 33 -10.66 19.89 9.35
N SER A 34 -9.61 20.69 9.46
CA SER A 34 -9.60 21.89 10.32
C SER A 34 -10.62 22.93 9.85
N SER A 35 -10.81 23.08 8.54
CA SER A 35 -11.84 23.95 7.96
C SER A 35 -13.24 23.50 8.36
N ILE A 36 -13.51 22.20 8.39
CA ILE A 36 -14.82 21.65 8.76
C ILE A 36 -15.00 21.65 10.29
N ALA A 37 -13.95 21.37 11.05
CA ALA A 37 -13.99 21.38 12.50
C ALA A 37 -14.11 22.80 13.08
N GLY A 38 -13.51 23.80 12.44
CA GLY A 38 -13.33 25.11 13.02
C GLY A 38 -12.27 25.15 14.14
N GLU A 39 -11.46 24.11 14.23
CA GLU A 39 -10.32 23.95 15.15
C GLU A 39 -9.16 23.25 14.43
N GLN A 40 -7.96 23.39 14.96
CA GLN A 40 -6.79 22.72 14.37
C GLN A 40 -6.86 21.21 14.58
N ILE A 41 -6.81 20.45 13.49
CA ILE A 41 -6.81 18.99 13.50
C ILE A 41 -5.42 18.46 13.11
N ASN A 42 -4.94 17.49 13.87
CA ASN A 42 -3.75 16.69 13.55
C ASN A 42 -4.19 15.26 13.32
N THR A 43 -3.56 14.59 12.37
CA THR A 43 -3.95 13.25 11.95
C THR A 43 -2.87 12.22 12.24
N ILE A 44 -3.30 11.01 12.57
CA ILE A 44 -2.43 9.83 12.70
C ILE A 44 -2.89 8.77 11.71
N VAL A 45 -1.97 8.28 10.90
CA VAL A 45 -2.21 7.35 9.80
C VAL A 45 -1.78 5.92 10.16
N ALA A 46 -2.49 4.92 9.67
CA ALA A 46 -2.19 3.49 9.84
C ALA A 46 -0.86 3.07 9.22
N GLY A 47 -0.53 3.60 8.04
CA GLY A 47 0.69 3.32 7.31
C GLY A 47 1.08 4.48 6.39
N ARG A 48 2.34 4.87 6.44
CA ARG A 48 2.87 5.87 5.51
C ARG A 48 3.03 5.25 4.13
N THR A 49 2.73 6.01 3.09
CA THR A 49 2.99 5.64 1.71
C THR A 49 4.09 6.52 1.13
N ASP A 50 4.97 5.94 0.32
CA ASP A 50 6.04 6.65 -0.38
C ASP A 50 5.47 7.43 -1.57
N THR A 51 6.29 8.31 -2.15
CA THR A 51 5.96 9.00 -3.41
C THR A 51 5.58 8.01 -4.50
N GLY A 52 4.42 8.23 -5.13
CA GLY A 52 3.88 7.39 -6.21
C GLY A 52 3.25 6.07 -5.75
N VAL A 53 3.16 5.82 -4.45
CA VAL A 53 2.40 4.70 -3.87
C VAL A 53 0.98 5.16 -3.58
N HIS A 54 0.01 4.37 -3.99
CA HIS A 54 -1.41 4.65 -3.84
C HIS A 54 -2.00 3.99 -2.59
N ALA A 55 -3.21 4.40 -2.21
CA ALA A 55 -4.00 3.68 -1.22
C ALA A 55 -5.49 3.74 -1.60
N THR A 56 -6.17 2.60 -1.53
CA THR A 56 -7.63 2.52 -1.67
C THR A 56 -8.33 2.33 -0.34
N ALA A 57 -7.56 2.05 0.72
CA ALA A 57 -8.07 1.81 2.07
C ALA A 57 -7.11 2.31 3.16
N GLN A 58 -6.64 3.55 3.05
CA GLN A 58 -5.86 4.18 4.12
C GLN A 58 -6.77 4.52 5.30
N VAL A 59 -6.32 4.24 6.51
CA VAL A 59 -7.03 4.58 7.74
C VAL A 59 -6.30 5.69 8.48
N VAL A 60 -7.08 6.70 8.90
CA VAL A 60 -6.58 7.86 9.64
C VAL A 60 -7.49 8.11 10.83
N HIS A 61 -6.93 8.43 11.98
CA HIS A 61 -7.73 8.96 13.09
C HIS A 61 -7.30 10.37 13.48
N PHE A 62 -8.22 11.09 14.07
CA PHE A 62 -7.99 12.39 14.70
C PHE A 62 -9.00 12.60 15.83
N ASP A 63 -8.66 13.47 16.76
CA ASP A 63 -9.53 13.91 17.84
C ASP A 63 -10.15 15.27 17.53
N THR A 64 -11.42 15.45 17.90
CA THR A 64 -12.12 16.73 17.76
C THR A 64 -13.17 16.89 18.86
N SER A 65 -13.35 18.12 19.34
CA SER A 65 -14.42 18.51 20.24
C SER A 65 -15.77 18.69 19.50
N VAL A 66 -15.73 18.79 18.17
CA VAL A 66 -16.89 19.14 17.35
C VAL A 66 -17.70 17.90 16.99
N SER A 67 -18.99 17.92 17.33
CA SER A 67 -19.94 16.87 16.93
C SER A 67 -20.60 17.25 15.61
N ARG A 68 -20.45 16.40 14.60
CA ARG A 68 -21.11 16.50 13.29
C ARG A 68 -21.57 15.12 12.83
N PRO A 69 -22.62 15.01 12.00
CA PRO A 69 -22.97 13.78 11.33
C PRO A 69 -21.80 13.26 10.47
N GLU A 70 -21.63 11.95 10.38
CA GLU A 70 -20.53 11.32 9.62
C GLU A 70 -20.50 11.76 8.16
N GLN A 71 -21.68 11.85 7.53
CA GLN A 71 -21.82 12.35 6.15
C GLN A 71 -21.37 13.81 5.97
N ALA A 72 -21.50 14.64 7.01
CA ALA A 72 -21.04 16.02 6.95
C ALA A 72 -19.49 16.09 6.92
N TRP A 73 -18.82 15.19 7.65
CA TRP A 73 -17.38 15.04 7.56
C TRP A 73 -16.96 14.61 6.15
N VAL A 74 -17.56 13.54 5.58
CA VAL A 74 -17.22 13.05 4.25
C VAL A 74 -17.42 14.13 3.19
N ARG A 75 -18.61 14.72 3.10
CA ARG A 75 -18.92 15.71 2.07
C ARG A 75 -18.14 17.00 2.25
N GLY A 76 -18.09 17.51 3.49
CA GLY A 76 -17.41 18.77 3.79
C GLY A 76 -15.91 18.70 3.55
N VAL A 77 -15.26 17.62 4.01
CA VAL A 77 -13.82 17.45 3.81
C VAL A 77 -13.49 17.29 2.33
N ASN A 78 -14.27 16.49 1.59
CA ASN A 78 -14.04 16.30 0.15
C ASN A 78 -14.19 17.57 -0.68
N ALA A 79 -15.00 18.55 -0.22
CA ALA A 79 -15.11 19.84 -0.89
C ALA A 79 -13.84 20.71 -0.78
N HIS A 80 -12.94 20.37 0.12
CA HIS A 80 -11.67 21.09 0.33
C HIS A 80 -10.44 20.29 -0.08
N LEU A 81 -10.61 18.99 -0.45
CA LEU A 81 -9.50 18.15 -0.87
C LEU A 81 -9.16 18.37 -2.36
N PRO A 82 -7.89 18.23 -2.74
CA PRO A 82 -7.50 18.24 -4.15
C PRO A 82 -8.00 16.97 -4.87
N ASP A 83 -8.07 17.04 -6.20
CA ASP A 83 -8.51 15.93 -7.07
C ASP A 83 -7.67 14.69 -6.78
N GLY A 84 -7.16 14.02 -6.45
CA GLY A 84 -6.37 12.85 -6.17
C GLY A 84 -6.53 12.33 -4.75
N VAL A 85 -7.32 13.00 -3.89
CA VAL A 85 -7.54 12.61 -2.50
C VAL A 85 -9.02 12.66 -2.18
N ALA A 86 -9.57 11.57 -1.63
CA ALA A 86 -10.95 11.54 -1.21
C ALA A 86 -11.15 10.78 0.11
N VAL A 87 -12.01 11.32 0.97
CA VAL A 87 -12.53 10.63 2.15
C VAL A 87 -13.76 9.82 1.72
N LEU A 88 -13.68 8.50 1.87
CA LEU A 88 -14.77 7.59 1.49
C LEU A 88 -15.74 7.32 2.64
N LEU A 89 -15.23 7.28 3.85
CA LEU A 89 -15.98 6.95 5.05
C LEU A 89 -15.47 7.76 6.24
N ALA A 90 -16.39 8.18 7.10
CA ALA A 90 -16.11 8.71 8.42
C ALA A 90 -16.96 7.96 9.43
N GLN A 91 -16.37 7.51 10.53
CA GLN A 91 -17.10 6.87 11.63
C GLN A 91 -16.53 7.27 12.97
N LYS A 92 -17.37 7.21 13.99
CA LYS A 92 -16.93 7.39 15.37
C LYS A 92 -16.42 6.05 15.91
N VAL A 93 -15.26 6.07 16.54
CA VAL A 93 -14.67 4.89 17.21
C VAL A 93 -14.39 5.18 18.68
N ALA A 94 -13.95 4.17 19.42
CA ALA A 94 -13.54 4.30 20.82
C ALA A 94 -12.43 5.35 20.98
N SER A 95 -12.43 6.10 22.10
CA SER A 95 -11.47 7.18 22.36
C SER A 95 -10.02 6.70 22.47
N HIS A 96 -9.79 5.43 22.77
CA HIS A 96 -8.47 4.82 22.86
C HIS A 96 -7.99 4.20 21.54
N PHE A 97 -8.79 4.27 20.46
CA PHE A 97 -8.37 3.75 19.16
C PHE A 97 -7.18 4.50 18.57
N HIS A 98 -6.20 3.74 18.10
CA HIS A 98 -5.02 4.29 17.47
C HIS A 98 -4.76 3.67 16.09
N ALA A 99 -4.98 4.40 15.00
CA ALA A 99 -4.91 3.88 13.63
C ALA A 99 -3.62 3.13 13.30
N ARG A 100 -2.48 3.52 13.89
CA ARG A 100 -1.19 2.89 13.62
C ARG A 100 -0.90 1.70 14.53
N PHE A 101 -1.18 1.82 15.84
CA PHE A 101 -0.70 0.85 16.83
C PHE A 101 -1.69 -0.29 17.06
N ASP A 102 -2.99 -0.06 16.86
CA ASP A 102 -3.99 -1.11 16.97
C ASP A 102 -4.18 -1.91 15.68
N ALA A 103 -3.56 -1.48 14.59
CA ALA A 103 -3.56 -2.23 13.35
C ALA A 103 -2.66 -3.46 13.44
N TYR A 104 -3.23 -4.65 13.30
CA TYR A 104 -2.51 -5.93 13.34
C TYR A 104 -2.18 -6.50 11.95
N GLY A 105 -2.85 -6.02 10.88
CA GLY A 105 -2.60 -6.44 9.51
C GLY A 105 -2.63 -5.28 8.52
N ARG A 106 -1.92 -5.42 7.40
CA ARG A 106 -1.96 -4.53 6.23
C ARG A 106 -1.99 -5.38 4.99
N HIS A 107 -2.79 -4.94 4.02
CA HIS A 107 -2.91 -5.56 2.71
C HIS A 107 -2.32 -4.64 1.65
N TYR A 108 -1.47 -5.19 0.82
CA TYR A 108 -0.91 -4.49 -0.33
C TYR A 108 -1.21 -5.26 -1.60
N ARG A 109 -1.53 -4.53 -2.66
CA ARG A 109 -1.61 -5.05 -4.02
C ARG A 109 -0.63 -4.31 -4.91
N TYR A 110 0.16 -5.05 -5.68
CA TYR A 110 1.00 -4.51 -6.72
C TYR A 110 0.46 -4.94 -8.09
N LEU A 111 0.04 -3.96 -8.91
CA LEU A 111 -0.40 -4.17 -10.29
C LEU A 111 0.79 -4.00 -11.22
N LEU A 112 1.04 -4.96 -12.12
CA LEU A 112 2.16 -4.94 -13.07
C LEU A 112 1.69 -5.26 -14.49
N GLU A 113 2.12 -4.45 -15.46
CA GLU A 113 2.06 -4.75 -16.88
C GLU A 113 3.42 -5.28 -17.36
N SER A 114 3.41 -6.48 -17.97
CA SER A 114 4.54 -7.08 -18.68
C SER A 114 4.27 -6.98 -20.17
N SER A 115 4.87 -6.02 -20.85
CA SER A 115 4.67 -5.79 -22.29
C SER A 115 5.87 -5.08 -22.92
N PRO A 116 6.18 -5.31 -24.20
CA PRO A 116 7.31 -4.66 -24.87
C PRO A 116 7.24 -3.13 -24.85
N VAL A 117 6.03 -2.56 -24.85
CA VAL A 117 5.78 -1.11 -24.81
C VAL A 117 4.83 -0.79 -23.67
N ARG A 118 5.18 0.19 -22.85
CA ARG A 118 4.36 0.67 -21.74
C ARG A 118 3.06 1.28 -22.26
N SER A 119 1.93 0.91 -21.65
CA SER A 119 0.64 1.54 -21.95
C SER A 119 0.60 2.99 -21.42
N PRO A 120 0.38 4.00 -22.27
CA PRO A 120 0.28 5.39 -21.81
C PRO A 120 -0.88 5.64 -20.86
N LEU A 121 -1.97 4.87 -20.96
CA LEU A 121 -3.17 4.99 -20.13
C LEU A 121 -2.95 4.50 -18.69
N LEU A 122 -1.91 3.67 -18.46
CA LEU A 122 -1.61 3.05 -17.18
C LEU A 122 -0.41 3.69 -16.47
N VAL A 123 0.17 4.74 -17.05
CA VAL A 123 1.29 5.48 -16.45
C VAL A 123 0.88 6.03 -15.09
N GLY A 124 1.74 5.85 -14.08
CA GLY A 124 1.51 6.27 -12.70
C GLY A 124 0.59 5.33 -11.90
N ARG A 125 -0.13 4.39 -12.54
CA ARG A 125 -1.14 3.54 -11.89
C ARG A 125 -0.77 2.06 -11.86
N VAL A 126 0.00 1.61 -12.82
CA VAL A 126 0.43 0.21 -12.98
C VAL A 126 1.93 0.19 -13.21
N GLY A 127 2.65 -0.63 -12.46
CA GLY A 127 4.06 -0.88 -12.72
C GLY A 127 4.25 -1.49 -14.11
N TRP A 128 5.42 -1.32 -14.68
CA TRP A 128 5.71 -1.80 -16.02
C TRP A 128 7.08 -2.47 -16.12
N THR A 129 7.13 -3.54 -16.91
CA THR A 129 8.38 -4.15 -17.36
C THR A 129 8.26 -4.60 -18.82
N HIS A 130 9.36 -4.48 -19.57
CA HIS A 130 9.44 -5.04 -20.94
C HIS A 130 9.78 -6.54 -20.93
N LEU A 131 10.12 -7.10 -19.78
CA LEU A 131 10.51 -8.50 -19.65
C LEU A 131 9.29 -9.41 -19.70
N LYS A 132 9.41 -10.55 -20.36
CA LYS A 132 8.44 -11.65 -20.24
C LYS A 132 8.63 -12.30 -18.86
N LEU A 133 7.53 -12.58 -18.20
CA LEU A 133 7.53 -13.12 -16.84
C LEU A 133 6.88 -14.52 -16.80
N ASP A 134 7.57 -15.45 -16.16
CA ASP A 134 6.98 -16.74 -15.77
C ASP A 134 6.33 -16.61 -14.40
N LEU A 135 4.97 -16.62 -14.39
CA LEU A 135 4.20 -16.47 -13.17
C LEU A 135 4.35 -17.68 -12.22
N ASN A 136 4.65 -18.87 -12.76
CA ASN A 136 4.81 -20.06 -11.92
C ASN A 136 6.10 -19.98 -11.11
N LEU A 137 7.18 -19.53 -11.71
CA LEU A 137 8.44 -19.28 -10.98
C LEU A 137 8.26 -18.17 -9.95
N MET A 138 7.54 -17.09 -10.32
CA MET A 138 7.24 -16.01 -9.36
C MET A 138 6.38 -16.50 -8.19
N ARG A 139 5.38 -17.35 -8.42
CA ARG A 139 4.54 -17.96 -7.36
C ARG A 139 5.38 -18.83 -6.41
N GLN A 140 6.26 -19.65 -6.95
CA GLN A 140 7.18 -20.47 -6.14
C GLN A 140 8.05 -19.60 -5.24
N ALA A 141 8.67 -18.56 -5.78
CA ALA A 141 9.51 -17.66 -5.00
C ALA A 141 8.69 -16.85 -3.97
N ALA A 142 7.49 -16.39 -4.32
CA ALA A 142 6.62 -15.64 -3.41
C ALA A 142 6.20 -16.50 -2.21
N ALA A 143 5.89 -17.78 -2.40
CA ALA A 143 5.49 -18.68 -1.33
C ALA A 143 6.57 -18.84 -0.24
N LEU A 144 7.85 -18.67 -0.56
CA LEU A 144 8.95 -18.71 0.41
C LEU A 144 8.94 -17.55 1.41
N LEU A 145 8.16 -16.50 1.14
CA LEU A 145 8.07 -15.31 1.98
C LEU A 145 7.02 -15.43 3.08
N GLU A 146 6.13 -16.44 3.02
CA GLU A 146 5.08 -16.64 4.01
C GLU A 146 5.63 -17.10 5.35
N GLY A 147 5.04 -16.63 6.43
CA GLY A 147 5.50 -16.88 7.79
C GLY A 147 6.30 -15.73 8.39
N GLU A 148 6.89 -15.98 9.57
CA GLU A 148 7.72 -15.02 10.28
C GLU A 148 9.17 -15.13 9.82
N HIS A 149 9.70 -14.05 9.27
CA HIS A 149 11.05 -14.01 8.72
C HIS A 149 11.75 -12.67 8.98
N ASP A 150 13.08 -12.70 8.85
CA ASP A 150 13.92 -11.51 8.78
C ASP A 150 13.96 -10.96 7.34
N PHE A 151 13.28 -9.84 7.09
CA PHE A 151 13.18 -9.18 5.80
C PHE A 151 14.28 -8.14 5.54
N SER A 152 15.45 -8.25 6.17
CA SER A 152 16.57 -7.31 5.97
C SER A 152 17.00 -7.19 4.50
N SER A 153 16.93 -8.27 3.71
CA SER A 153 17.22 -8.24 2.27
C SER A 153 16.27 -7.36 1.47
N PHE A 154 15.07 -7.12 1.98
CA PHE A 154 14.04 -6.28 1.35
C PHE A 154 13.80 -4.96 2.09
N ARG A 155 14.68 -4.58 3.00
CA ARG A 155 14.61 -3.35 3.79
C ARG A 155 15.38 -2.21 3.12
N ALA A 156 14.77 -1.02 2.99
CA ALA A 156 15.48 0.18 2.57
C ALA A 156 16.48 0.64 3.64
N ALA A 157 17.58 1.27 3.23
CA ALA A 157 18.64 1.73 4.15
C ALA A 157 18.09 2.74 5.18
N GLU A 158 17.18 3.62 4.76
CA GLU A 158 16.59 4.68 5.60
C GLU A 158 15.46 4.18 6.51
N CYS A 159 15.18 2.86 6.52
CA CYS A 159 14.09 2.29 7.28
C CYS A 159 14.30 2.43 8.79
N GLN A 160 13.39 3.15 9.45
CA GLN A 160 13.41 3.42 10.89
C GLN A 160 12.78 2.30 11.77
N ALA A 161 12.35 1.20 11.16
CA ALA A 161 11.75 0.09 11.91
C ALA A 161 12.79 -0.52 12.87
N LYS A 162 12.37 -0.74 14.13
CA LYS A 162 13.25 -1.29 15.19
C LYS A 162 13.65 -2.74 14.91
N SER A 163 12.77 -3.53 14.27
CA SER A 163 13.00 -4.94 13.95
C SER A 163 12.75 -5.20 12.49
N PRO A 164 13.65 -5.94 11.78
CA PRO A 164 13.43 -6.41 10.42
C PRO A 164 12.49 -7.62 10.35
N ILE A 165 12.19 -8.25 11.49
CA ILE A 165 11.33 -9.43 11.55
C ILE A 165 9.88 -9.01 11.32
N LYS A 166 9.23 -9.66 10.35
CA LYS A 166 7.82 -9.46 10.00
C LYS A 166 7.19 -10.82 9.70
N THR A 167 5.87 -10.86 9.82
CA THR A 167 5.08 -12.03 9.44
C THR A 167 4.25 -11.69 8.21
N LEU A 168 4.49 -12.38 7.11
CA LEU A 168 3.56 -12.39 5.98
C LEU A 168 2.55 -13.53 6.17
N TYR A 169 1.28 -13.18 6.28
CA TYR A 169 0.19 -14.14 6.45
C TYR A 169 -0.16 -14.85 5.15
N SER A 170 -0.04 -14.12 4.03
CA SER A 170 -0.25 -14.69 2.69
C SER A 170 0.46 -13.88 1.61
N THR A 171 0.83 -14.59 0.54
CA THR A 171 1.32 -14.03 -0.72
C THR A 171 0.55 -14.67 -1.87
N LYS A 172 0.08 -13.88 -2.82
CA LYS A 172 -0.64 -14.42 -3.98
C LYS A 172 -0.26 -13.67 -5.25
N ILE A 173 0.09 -14.43 -6.29
CA ILE A 173 0.28 -13.89 -7.64
C ILE A 173 -0.83 -14.43 -8.52
N SER A 174 -1.60 -13.53 -9.12
CA SER A 174 -2.73 -13.82 -10.00
C SER A 174 -2.64 -13.01 -11.30
N GLY A 175 -3.49 -13.32 -12.26
CA GLY A 175 -3.55 -12.63 -13.54
C GLY A 175 -2.94 -13.41 -14.70
N THR A 176 -2.61 -12.70 -15.76
CA THR A 176 -2.09 -13.25 -17.03
C THR A 176 -0.61 -12.93 -17.22
N SER A 177 -0.01 -13.45 -18.29
CA SER A 177 1.38 -13.12 -18.65
C SER A 177 1.60 -11.64 -18.98
N ARG A 178 0.53 -10.89 -19.29
CA ARG A 178 0.60 -9.45 -19.58
C ARG A 178 0.26 -8.59 -18.36
N TYR A 179 -0.81 -8.93 -17.64
CA TYR A 179 -1.24 -8.17 -16.46
C TYR A 179 -1.27 -9.10 -15.27
N LEU A 180 -0.51 -8.78 -14.26
CA LEU A 180 -0.43 -9.58 -13.04
C LEU A 180 -0.60 -8.71 -11.80
N CYS A 181 -1.07 -9.35 -10.74
CA CYS A 181 -1.20 -8.79 -9.41
C CYS A 181 -0.36 -9.61 -8.43
N LEU A 182 0.37 -8.92 -7.57
CA LEU A 182 0.95 -9.48 -6.36
C LEU A 182 0.16 -8.94 -5.16
N ASP A 183 -0.52 -9.81 -4.45
CA ASP A 183 -1.19 -9.49 -3.18
C ASP A 183 -0.32 -9.96 -2.02
N LEU A 184 -0.13 -9.10 -1.04
CA LEU A 184 0.60 -9.37 0.18
C LEU A 184 -0.25 -8.96 1.38
N HIS A 185 -0.39 -9.87 2.35
CA HIS A 185 -0.99 -9.61 3.65
C HIS A 185 0.02 -9.92 4.74
N GLY A 186 0.23 -9.02 5.68
CA GLY A 186 1.18 -9.22 6.76
C GLY A 186 0.96 -8.27 7.94
N ASN A 187 1.62 -8.56 9.07
CA ASN A 187 1.47 -7.79 10.29
C ASN A 187 2.00 -6.35 10.15
N ALA A 188 3.09 -6.19 9.42
CA ALA A 188 3.69 -4.89 9.11
C ALA A 188 4.68 -5.02 7.95
N PHE A 189 5.04 -3.90 7.35
CA PHE A 189 6.00 -3.84 6.25
C PHE A 189 7.11 -2.84 6.56
N LEU A 190 8.32 -3.18 6.12
CA LEU A 190 9.47 -2.28 6.19
C LEU A 190 9.41 -1.26 5.05
N HIS A 191 10.12 -0.16 5.20
CA HIS A 191 10.26 0.82 4.13
C HIS A 191 10.76 0.18 2.84
N HIS A 192 10.07 0.40 1.73
CA HIS A 192 10.25 -0.19 0.40
C HIS A 192 10.11 -1.72 0.33
N MET A 193 9.69 -2.42 1.38
CA MET A 193 9.68 -3.89 1.42
C MET A 193 8.92 -4.50 0.24
N VAL A 194 7.68 -4.08 -0.02
CA VAL A 194 6.86 -4.62 -1.11
C VAL A 194 7.51 -4.37 -2.48
N ARG A 195 8.07 -3.19 -2.70
CA ARG A 195 8.76 -2.82 -3.93
C ARG A 195 10.05 -3.62 -4.14
N ASN A 196 10.79 -3.89 -3.07
CA ASN A 196 12.00 -4.72 -3.11
C ASN A 196 11.66 -6.18 -3.40
N ILE A 197 10.59 -6.71 -2.78
CA ILE A 197 10.06 -8.04 -3.09
C ILE A 197 9.65 -8.11 -4.57
N MET A 198 8.88 -7.11 -5.06
CA MET A 198 8.45 -7.09 -6.45
C MET A 198 9.62 -7.07 -7.42
N GLY A 199 10.67 -6.27 -7.15
CA GLY A 199 11.89 -6.26 -7.95
C GLY A 199 12.57 -7.61 -8.02
N ALA A 200 12.67 -8.32 -6.89
CA ALA A 200 13.24 -9.65 -6.84
C ALA A 200 12.38 -10.68 -7.58
N LEU A 201 11.06 -10.63 -7.42
CA LEU A 201 10.13 -11.50 -8.14
C LEU A 201 10.17 -11.29 -9.67
N VAL A 202 10.33 -10.05 -10.13
CA VAL A 202 10.54 -9.75 -11.56
C VAL A 202 11.84 -10.37 -12.08
N TYR A 203 12.90 -10.39 -11.28
CA TYR A 203 14.15 -11.08 -11.65
C TYR A 203 13.96 -12.59 -11.75
N VAL A 204 13.22 -13.20 -10.83
CA VAL A 204 12.85 -14.63 -10.91
C VAL A 204 12.01 -14.90 -12.16
N GLY A 205 10.91 -14.18 -12.33
CA GLY A 205 9.99 -14.40 -13.45
C GLY A 205 10.63 -14.19 -14.82
N SER A 206 11.64 -13.33 -14.91
CA SER A 206 12.40 -13.11 -16.15
C SER A 206 13.57 -14.10 -16.35
N GLY A 207 13.80 -15.02 -15.41
CA GLY A 207 14.89 -15.99 -15.45
C GLY A 207 16.29 -15.40 -15.20
N ARG A 208 16.38 -14.18 -14.67
CA ARG A 208 17.66 -13.55 -14.31
C ARG A 208 18.28 -14.15 -13.05
N ILE A 209 17.45 -14.65 -12.14
CA ILE A 209 17.83 -15.45 -10.99
C ILE A 209 16.86 -16.63 -10.89
N SER A 210 17.34 -17.76 -10.40
CA SER A 210 16.52 -18.94 -10.10
C SER A 210 15.73 -18.74 -8.79
N VAL A 211 14.78 -19.63 -8.49
CA VAL A 211 14.07 -19.65 -7.20
C VAL A 211 15.05 -19.91 -6.04
N ASP A 212 16.04 -20.79 -6.22
CA ASP A 212 17.07 -21.10 -5.21
C ASP A 212 17.98 -19.88 -4.94
N GLU A 213 18.32 -19.12 -5.98
CA GLU A 213 19.08 -17.88 -5.83
C GLU A 213 18.23 -16.80 -5.12
N PHE A 214 16.92 -16.71 -5.40
CA PHE A 214 16.02 -15.83 -4.66
C PHE A 214 15.98 -16.21 -3.18
N GLU A 215 15.86 -17.48 -2.84
CA GLU A 215 15.91 -17.97 -1.46
C GLU A 215 17.24 -17.60 -0.80
N SER A 216 18.36 -17.80 -1.50
CA SER A 216 19.70 -17.42 -1.03
C SER A 216 19.81 -15.92 -0.77
N VAL A 217 19.27 -15.08 -1.65
CA VAL A 217 19.21 -13.62 -1.47
C VAL A 217 18.34 -13.26 -0.25
N PHE A 218 17.21 -13.92 -0.07
CA PHE A 218 16.32 -13.68 1.06
C PHE A 218 17.03 -13.99 2.38
N HIS A 219 17.65 -15.17 2.50
CA HIS A 219 18.36 -15.60 3.71
C HIS A 219 19.69 -14.86 3.94
N ALA A 220 20.23 -14.16 2.95
CA ALA A 220 21.45 -13.38 3.10
C ALA A 220 21.29 -12.17 4.04
N LYS A 221 20.06 -11.75 4.37
CA LYS A 221 19.75 -10.63 5.26
C LYS A 221 20.50 -9.34 4.88
N SER A 222 20.74 -9.14 3.61
CA SER A 222 21.53 -8.03 3.07
C SER A 222 20.86 -7.41 1.85
N ARG A 223 20.49 -6.14 1.96
CA ARG A 223 19.90 -5.37 0.85
C ARG A 223 20.83 -5.28 -0.36
N LEU A 224 22.14 -5.29 -0.14
CA LEU A 224 23.14 -5.20 -1.21
C LEU A 224 23.14 -6.42 -2.15
N LYS A 225 22.64 -7.56 -1.69
CA LYS A 225 22.53 -8.79 -2.49
C LYS A 225 21.21 -8.89 -3.24
N ALA A 226 20.22 -8.12 -2.85
CA ALA A 226 18.90 -8.17 -3.46
C ALA A 226 18.82 -7.30 -4.74
N PRO A 227 17.99 -7.71 -5.71
CA PRO A 227 17.73 -6.92 -6.92
C PRO A 227 17.28 -5.49 -6.62
N PRO A 228 17.35 -4.57 -7.61
CA PRO A 228 16.94 -3.18 -7.45
C PRO A 228 15.51 -3.04 -6.97
N THR A 229 15.23 -1.95 -6.23
CA THR A 229 13.88 -1.56 -5.84
C THR A 229 13.03 -1.31 -7.09
N PHE A 230 11.86 -1.94 -7.16
CA PHE A 230 10.97 -1.72 -8.27
C PHE A 230 10.22 -0.38 -8.15
N MET A 231 9.63 0.11 -9.25
CA MET A 231 8.91 1.38 -9.27
C MET A 231 7.78 1.43 -8.26
N SER A 232 7.36 2.62 -7.84
CA SER A 232 6.22 2.83 -6.94
C SER A 232 4.87 2.69 -7.66
N ASP A 233 4.84 3.03 -8.93
CA ASP A 233 3.66 2.90 -9.78
C ASP A 233 3.10 1.47 -9.67
N GLY A 234 1.81 1.35 -9.45
CA GLY A 234 1.16 0.06 -9.30
C GLY A 234 1.09 -0.51 -7.89
N LEU A 235 1.76 0.10 -6.90
CA LEU A 235 1.65 -0.31 -5.50
C LEU A 235 0.49 0.42 -4.80
N TYR A 236 -0.38 -0.35 -4.16
CA TYR A 236 -1.57 0.11 -3.44
C TYR A 236 -1.64 -0.49 -2.04
N LEU A 237 -1.85 0.35 -1.03
CA LEU A 237 -2.36 -0.10 0.27
C LEU A 237 -3.87 -0.34 0.12
N THR A 238 -4.30 -1.58 0.24
CA THR A 238 -5.67 -2.00 -0.07
C THR A 238 -6.49 -2.43 1.14
N GLY A 239 -5.90 -2.47 2.32
CA GLY A 239 -6.60 -2.80 3.56
C GLY A 239 -5.72 -2.63 4.79
N VAL A 240 -6.37 -2.39 5.92
CA VAL A 240 -5.74 -2.35 7.25
C VAL A 240 -6.67 -3.06 8.22
N ASP A 241 -6.17 -4.06 8.93
CA ASP A 241 -6.95 -4.87 9.86
C ASP A 241 -6.83 -4.33 11.28
N TYR A 242 -7.99 -4.29 11.96
CA TYR A 242 -8.13 -3.90 13.35
C TYR A 242 -8.96 -4.91 14.11
N PRO A 243 -8.78 -5.04 15.44
CA PRO A 243 -9.67 -5.82 16.28
C PRO A 243 -11.14 -5.41 16.12
N ASP A 244 -12.03 -6.40 16.10
CA ASP A 244 -13.47 -6.21 15.90
C ASP A 244 -14.10 -5.27 16.93
N GLU A 245 -13.53 -5.19 18.12
CA GLU A 245 -13.98 -4.30 19.19
C GLU A 245 -13.98 -2.81 18.83
N PHE A 246 -13.17 -2.40 17.86
CA PHE A 246 -13.16 -1.03 17.36
C PHE A 246 -14.24 -0.75 16.32
N GLY A 247 -14.87 -1.79 15.76
CA GLY A 247 -15.91 -1.67 14.75
C GLY A 247 -15.49 -0.92 13.49
N VAL A 248 -14.20 -0.96 13.16
CA VAL A 248 -13.65 -0.27 11.97
C VAL A 248 -14.20 -0.92 10.71
N THR A 249 -14.95 -0.14 9.92
CA THR A 249 -15.53 -0.65 8.67
C THR A 249 -14.44 -0.92 7.65
N GLN A 250 -14.39 -2.16 7.16
CA GLN A 250 -13.52 -2.55 6.05
C GLN A 250 -14.16 -2.15 4.72
N LEU A 251 -13.41 -1.48 3.85
CA LEU A 251 -13.86 -1.20 2.50
C LEU A 251 -13.46 -2.33 1.55
N SER A 252 -14.39 -2.68 0.66
CA SER A 252 -14.09 -3.63 -0.41
C SER A 252 -13.09 -3.03 -1.41
N LEU A 253 -12.33 -3.92 -2.02
CA LEU A 253 -11.45 -3.55 -3.12
C LEU A 253 -12.27 -2.96 -4.28
N PRO A 254 -11.84 -1.84 -4.90
CA PRO A 254 -12.53 -1.32 -6.08
C PRO A 254 -12.63 -2.38 -7.20
N GLU A 255 -13.79 -2.48 -7.84
CA GLU A 255 -14.06 -3.53 -8.85
C GLU A 255 -13.03 -3.56 -9.97
N TRP A 256 -12.58 -2.40 -10.45
CA TRP A 256 -11.58 -2.32 -11.52
C TRP A 256 -10.25 -2.99 -11.15
N MET A 257 -9.89 -3.01 -9.87
CA MET A 257 -8.69 -3.70 -9.38
C MET A 257 -8.89 -5.22 -9.35
N SER A 258 -10.12 -5.68 -9.19
CA SER A 258 -10.44 -7.11 -9.20
C SER A 258 -10.36 -7.69 -10.62
N VAL A 259 -10.72 -6.90 -11.62
CA VAL A 259 -10.67 -7.32 -13.02
C VAL A 259 -9.24 -7.64 -13.49
N LEU A 260 -8.24 -6.86 -13.05
CA LEU A 260 -6.84 -7.09 -13.43
C LEU A 260 -6.22 -8.33 -12.74
N GLY A 261 -6.79 -8.78 -11.65
CA GLY A 261 -6.30 -9.94 -10.87
C GLY A 261 -7.05 -11.24 -11.12
N ASN A 262 -8.11 -11.22 -11.91
CA ASN A 262 -8.82 -12.43 -12.27
C ASN A 262 -8.08 -13.15 -13.40
N ASP A 263 -7.83 -14.44 -13.22
CA ASP A 263 -7.47 -15.30 -14.34
C ASP A 263 -8.66 -15.29 -15.31
N PHE A 264 -8.58 -14.47 -16.36
CA PHE A 264 -9.48 -14.61 -17.48
C PHE A 264 -9.24 -16.01 -18.04
N GLN A 265 -10.08 -16.96 -17.67
CA GLN A 265 -10.18 -18.19 -18.41
C GLN A 265 -10.65 -17.78 -19.82
N THR A 266 -9.70 -17.74 -20.73
CA THR A 266 -10.04 -17.67 -22.17
C THR A 266 -10.87 -18.89 -22.48
N ALA A 267 -12.16 -18.66 -22.72
CA ALA A 267 -13.07 -19.65 -23.27
C ALA A 267 -12.60 -20.14 -24.65
#